data_14ed61747ca54060940c38b2c7818d98
#
_entry.id   14ed61747ca54060940c38b2c7818d98
#
_cell.length_a   1.000
_cell.length_b   1.000
_cell.length_c   1.000
_cell.angle_alpha   90.00
_cell.angle_beta   90.00
_cell.angle_gamma   90.00
#
_symmetry.space_group_name_H-M   'P 1'
#
loop_
_entity.id
_entity.type
_entity.pdbx_description
1 polymer ?
#
loop_
_entity_poly.entity_id
_entity_poly.type
_entity_poly.pdbx_seq_one_letter_code
_entity_poly.pdbx_strand_id
1 'polypeptide(L)'
;MVRKLNVDILDIHKILESKFSESTELIDDKFIKVSNFNKWHEIALLLKDNNKLKFDYLMCISSYDGGDKKTYGVAYNFKSTSLNHYLEIRIEVTDKESISSISDLWGSADWHEREAYDMMGIKFENHPNFKRILLADDWDGHPLRKDYDTPEYYRGMPVPKDKTYWE
;
A
#
# COMPACT_ATOMS: atom_id res chain seq x y z
N MET A 1 -23.07 27.67 -8.55
CA MET A 1 -22.69 26.47 -9.33
C MET A 1 -21.18 26.33 -9.25
N VAL A 2 -20.67 25.56 -8.28
CA VAL A 2 -19.23 25.37 -8.07
C VAL A 2 -18.75 24.44 -9.18
N ARG A 3 -17.88 24.93 -10.08
CA ARG A 3 -17.17 24.08 -11.05
C ARG A 3 -16.35 23.06 -10.27
N LYS A 4 -16.75 21.78 -10.32
CA LYS A 4 -15.93 20.66 -9.87
C LYS A 4 -14.70 20.64 -10.77
N LEU A 5 -13.58 21.10 -10.26
CA LEU A 5 -12.27 20.90 -10.87
C LEU A 5 -11.91 19.42 -10.63
N ASN A 6 -12.36 18.54 -11.50
CA ASN A 6 -11.79 17.20 -11.58
C ASN A 6 -10.34 17.36 -12.06
N VAL A 7 -9.38 17.16 -11.18
CA VAL A 7 -7.95 17.17 -11.56
C VAL A 7 -7.65 15.82 -12.19
N ASP A 8 -7.15 15.83 -13.41
CA ASP A 8 -6.77 14.62 -14.13
C ASP A 8 -5.48 14.04 -13.54
N ILE A 9 -5.29 12.74 -13.66
CA ILE A 9 -4.08 12.05 -13.18
C ILE A 9 -2.79 12.63 -13.81
N LEU A 10 -2.87 13.08 -15.06
CA LEU A 10 -1.78 13.79 -15.75
C LEU A 10 -1.37 15.09 -15.03
N ASP A 11 -2.34 15.85 -14.54
CA ASP A 11 -2.06 17.10 -13.83
C ASP A 11 -1.53 16.83 -12.42
N ILE A 12 -2.01 15.76 -11.77
CA ILE A 12 -1.45 15.29 -10.51
C ILE A 12 0.01 14.89 -10.68
N HIS A 13 0.30 14.07 -11.71
CA HIS A 13 1.67 13.64 -12.01
C HIS A 13 2.60 14.82 -12.27
N LYS A 14 2.20 15.83 -13.06
CA LYS A 14 3.00 17.06 -13.28
C LYS A 14 3.30 17.79 -11.98
N ILE A 15 2.34 17.86 -11.04
CA ILE A 15 2.58 18.49 -9.73
C ILE A 15 3.62 17.71 -8.93
N LEU A 16 3.54 16.38 -8.94
CA LEU A 16 4.51 15.50 -8.27
C LEU A 16 5.89 15.62 -8.92
N GLU A 17 5.98 15.53 -10.24
CA GLU A 17 7.22 15.59 -11.01
C GLU A 17 7.94 16.93 -10.82
N SER A 18 7.20 18.03 -10.71
CA SER A 18 7.78 19.35 -10.46
C SER A 18 8.51 19.47 -9.12
N LYS A 19 8.19 18.64 -8.13
CA LYS A 19 8.78 18.64 -6.78
C LYS A 19 9.67 17.42 -6.50
N PHE A 20 9.35 16.28 -7.12
CA PHE A 20 10.01 14.99 -6.92
C PHE A 20 10.43 14.41 -8.27
N SER A 21 11.24 15.17 -9.03
CA SER A 21 11.76 14.71 -10.32
C SER A 21 12.42 13.34 -10.19
N GLU A 22 12.16 12.45 -11.17
CA GLU A 22 12.68 11.07 -11.23
C GLU A 22 12.20 10.12 -10.13
N SER A 23 11.31 10.58 -9.23
CA SER A 23 10.79 9.73 -8.15
C SER A 23 9.43 9.13 -8.46
N THR A 24 8.73 9.63 -9.48
CA THR A 24 7.39 9.21 -9.85
C THR A 24 7.28 8.98 -11.35
N GLU A 25 6.55 7.94 -11.74
CA GLU A 25 6.29 7.55 -13.13
C GLU A 25 4.80 7.31 -13.32
N LEU A 26 4.22 7.86 -14.38
CA LEU A 26 2.82 7.61 -14.73
C LEU A 26 2.73 6.37 -15.63
N ILE A 27 1.95 5.37 -15.23
CA ILE A 27 1.78 4.11 -15.95
C ILE A 27 0.38 4.04 -16.56
N ASP A 28 0.34 3.94 -17.89
CA ASP A 28 -0.88 3.75 -18.70
C ASP A 28 -2.02 4.74 -18.37
N ASP A 29 -1.72 5.94 -17.91
CA ASP A 29 -2.70 6.93 -17.44
C ASP A 29 -3.68 6.38 -16.36
N LYS A 30 -3.26 5.34 -15.62
CA LYS A 30 -4.11 4.66 -14.61
C LYS A 30 -3.64 4.87 -13.19
N PHE A 31 -2.35 4.77 -12.97
CA PHE A 31 -1.75 4.93 -11.64
C PHE A 31 -0.35 5.55 -11.72
N ILE A 32 0.10 6.08 -10.61
CA ILE A 32 1.45 6.63 -10.49
C ILE A 32 2.31 5.62 -9.71
N LYS A 33 3.42 5.20 -10.30
CA LYS A 33 4.43 4.38 -9.63
C LYS A 33 5.46 5.30 -8.96
N VAL A 34 5.76 5.04 -7.68
CA VAL A 34 6.83 5.71 -6.96
C VAL A 34 8.07 4.84 -7.02
N SER A 35 9.09 5.29 -7.76
CA SER A 35 10.36 4.57 -7.95
C SER A 35 11.33 4.80 -6.78
N ASN A 36 11.29 5.98 -6.18
CA ASN A 36 12.10 6.31 -5.00
C ASN A 36 11.23 6.34 -3.74
N PHE A 37 11.02 5.17 -3.13
CA PHE A 37 10.18 5.01 -1.94
C PHE A 37 10.75 5.70 -0.68
N ASN A 38 12.01 6.12 -0.66
CA ASN A 38 12.55 6.94 0.42
C ASN A 38 11.87 8.34 0.50
N LYS A 39 11.31 8.80 -0.62
CA LYS A 39 10.55 10.05 -0.69
C LYS A 39 9.04 9.87 -0.48
N TRP A 40 8.60 8.65 -0.19
CA TRP A 40 7.19 8.34 -0.11
C TRP A 40 6.42 9.20 0.90
N HIS A 41 6.93 9.35 2.11
CA HIS A 41 6.26 10.16 3.13
C HIS A 41 6.12 11.64 2.72
N GLU A 42 7.15 12.21 2.09
CA GLU A 42 7.11 13.59 1.58
C GLU A 42 6.09 13.74 0.43
N ILE A 43 6.01 12.73 -0.45
CA ILE A 43 5.02 12.68 -1.54
C ILE A 43 3.61 12.59 -0.94
N ALA A 44 3.39 11.70 0.02
CA ALA A 44 2.12 11.52 0.71
C ALA A 44 1.66 12.81 1.44
N LEU A 45 2.57 13.49 2.11
CA LEU A 45 2.30 14.79 2.74
C LEU A 45 1.87 15.83 1.70
N LEU A 46 2.55 15.88 0.55
CA LEU A 46 2.16 16.79 -0.53
C LEU A 46 0.76 16.47 -1.06
N LEU A 47 0.42 15.19 -1.24
CA LEU A 47 -0.92 14.78 -1.70
C LEU A 47 -2.02 15.25 -0.74
N LYS A 48 -1.77 15.19 0.55
CA LYS A 48 -2.71 15.61 1.59
C LYS A 48 -2.86 17.12 1.66
N ASP A 49 -1.75 17.85 1.75
CA ASP A 49 -1.72 19.26 2.12
C ASP A 49 -1.87 20.23 0.93
N ASN A 50 -1.63 19.76 -0.30
CA ASN A 50 -1.74 20.60 -1.47
C ASN A 50 -3.19 21.00 -1.75
N ASN A 51 -3.46 22.31 -1.80
CA ASN A 51 -4.80 22.86 -2.03
C ASN A 51 -5.49 22.43 -3.33
N LYS A 52 -4.70 22.00 -4.34
CA LYS A 52 -5.24 21.52 -5.62
C LYS A 52 -5.52 20.02 -5.60
N LEU A 53 -4.89 19.28 -4.68
CA LEU A 53 -4.99 17.82 -4.58
C LEU A 53 -5.94 17.40 -3.45
N LYS A 54 -5.68 17.82 -2.22
CA LYS A 54 -6.52 17.58 -1.03
C LYS A 54 -6.99 16.13 -0.91
N PHE A 55 -6.07 15.18 -0.97
CA PHE A 55 -6.41 13.78 -0.73
C PHE A 55 -6.63 13.55 0.77
N ASP A 56 -7.83 13.87 1.22
CA ASP A 56 -8.26 13.80 2.61
C ASP A 56 -8.70 12.39 3.04
N TYR A 57 -8.93 11.48 2.09
CA TYR A 57 -9.40 10.13 2.34
C TYR A 57 -8.49 9.06 1.70
N LEU A 58 -7.85 8.25 2.53
CA LEU A 58 -7.21 7.01 2.14
C LEU A 58 -8.25 5.89 2.17
N MET A 59 -8.64 5.42 0.99
CA MET A 59 -9.72 4.43 0.83
C MET A 59 -9.27 3.04 1.27
N CYS A 60 -8.13 2.59 0.77
CA CYS A 60 -7.51 1.32 1.15
C CYS A 60 -6.02 1.30 0.76
N ILE A 61 -5.29 0.38 1.38
CA ILE A 61 -3.97 -0.05 0.95
C ILE A 61 -4.09 -1.54 0.64
N SER A 62 -3.73 -1.94 -0.58
CA SER A 62 -3.75 -3.34 -0.99
C SER A 62 -2.34 -3.80 -1.32
N SER A 63 -1.92 -4.92 -0.75
CA SER A 63 -0.63 -5.53 -1.06
C SER A 63 -0.77 -6.61 -2.14
N TYR A 64 0.25 -6.77 -2.97
CA TYR A 64 0.30 -7.79 -4.01
C TYR A 64 1.69 -8.36 -4.19
N ASP A 65 1.76 -9.60 -4.67
CA ASP A 65 2.99 -10.30 -5.02
C ASP A 65 3.25 -10.16 -6.52
N GLY A 66 4.42 -9.66 -6.90
CA GLY A 66 4.85 -9.48 -8.29
C GLY A 66 4.97 -10.78 -9.09
N GLY A 67 5.07 -11.92 -8.39
CA GLY A 67 5.13 -13.25 -9.00
C GLY A 67 6.54 -13.72 -9.37
N ASP A 68 7.54 -12.89 -9.15
CA ASP A 68 8.96 -13.19 -9.34
C ASP A 68 9.65 -13.74 -8.07
N LYS A 69 8.88 -13.94 -6.98
CA LYS A 69 9.34 -14.36 -5.64
C LYS A 69 10.31 -13.39 -4.97
N LYS A 70 10.37 -12.15 -5.44
CA LYS A 70 11.31 -11.14 -4.94
C LYS A 70 10.67 -9.78 -4.74
N THR A 71 9.68 -9.46 -5.57
CA THR A 71 9.07 -8.13 -5.61
C THR A 71 7.67 -8.19 -5.03
N TYR A 72 7.42 -7.36 -4.05
CA TYR A 72 6.11 -7.16 -3.42
C TYR A 72 5.66 -5.72 -3.62
N GLY A 73 4.41 -5.52 -3.90
CA GLY A 73 3.89 -4.19 -4.15
C GLY A 73 2.80 -3.78 -3.16
N VAL A 74 2.66 -2.47 -3.02
CA VAL A 74 1.59 -1.84 -2.27
C VAL A 74 0.89 -0.83 -3.17
N ALA A 75 -0.42 -0.96 -3.31
CA ALA A 75 -1.28 -0.02 -4.01
C ALA A 75 -2.06 0.82 -2.98
N TYR A 76 -1.81 2.11 -2.98
CA TYR A 76 -2.50 3.09 -2.16
C TYR A 76 -3.62 3.75 -2.97
N ASN A 77 -4.83 3.72 -2.47
CA ASN A 77 -5.99 4.27 -3.14
C ASN A 77 -6.50 5.49 -2.37
N PHE A 78 -6.34 6.67 -2.97
CA PHE A 78 -6.71 7.94 -2.37
C PHE A 78 -7.92 8.57 -3.05
N LYS A 79 -8.69 9.30 -2.28
CA LYS A 79 -9.77 10.13 -2.79
C LYS A 79 -9.76 11.50 -2.13
N SER A 80 -10.01 12.53 -2.92
CA SER A 80 -10.38 13.84 -2.41
C SER A 80 -11.90 13.91 -2.31
N THR A 81 -12.42 14.02 -1.09
CA THR A 81 -13.87 14.13 -0.87
C THR A 81 -14.38 15.51 -1.27
N SER A 82 -13.57 16.56 -1.11
CA SER A 82 -13.90 17.93 -1.42
C SER A 82 -13.83 18.24 -2.93
N LEU A 83 -12.84 17.71 -3.64
CA LEU A 83 -12.60 17.96 -5.06
C LEU A 83 -13.12 16.82 -5.95
N ASN A 84 -13.47 15.67 -5.35
CA ASN A 84 -14.07 14.49 -5.99
C ASN A 84 -13.21 13.87 -7.11
N HIS A 85 -11.89 13.78 -6.90
CA HIS A 85 -10.99 13.04 -7.76
C HIS A 85 -10.35 11.88 -6.99
N TYR A 86 -9.78 10.95 -7.73
CA TYR A 86 -9.21 9.69 -7.26
C TYR A 86 -7.78 9.55 -7.75
N LEU A 87 -6.95 8.86 -6.98
CA LEU A 87 -5.57 8.54 -7.33
C LEU A 87 -5.20 7.17 -6.78
N GLU A 88 -4.58 6.35 -7.62
CA GLU A 88 -3.89 5.15 -7.21
C GLU A 88 -2.38 5.37 -7.32
N ILE A 89 -1.65 5.05 -6.24
CA ILE A 89 -0.20 5.05 -6.22
C ILE A 89 0.29 3.65 -5.91
N ARG A 90 1.32 3.21 -6.64
CA ARG A 90 1.97 1.92 -6.39
C ARG A 90 3.43 2.09 -6.03
N ILE A 91 3.85 1.30 -5.04
CA ILE A 91 5.24 1.19 -4.59
C ILE A 91 5.60 -0.29 -4.63
N GLU A 92 6.75 -0.61 -5.22
CA GLU A 92 7.28 -1.97 -5.25
C GLU A 92 8.57 -2.02 -4.45
N VAL A 93 8.70 -3.05 -3.63
CA VAL A 93 9.84 -3.28 -2.74
C VAL A 93 10.23 -4.75 -2.74
N THR A 94 11.44 -5.03 -2.29
CA THR A 94 11.94 -6.36 -2.02
C THR A 94 11.87 -6.68 -0.53
N ASP A 95 12.12 -7.93 -0.12
CA ASP A 95 12.14 -8.35 1.29
C ASP A 95 13.12 -7.57 2.19
N LYS A 96 14.13 -6.92 1.58
CA LYS A 96 15.17 -6.18 2.29
C LYS A 96 14.84 -4.72 2.48
N GLU A 97 13.85 -4.24 1.79
CA GLU A 97 13.45 -2.85 1.78
C GLU A 97 12.22 -2.62 2.66
N SER A 98 12.02 -1.39 3.06
CA SER A 98 10.88 -0.96 3.87
C SER A 98 10.32 0.34 3.31
N ILE A 99 9.02 0.55 3.48
CA ILE A 99 8.30 1.74 3.06
C ILE A 99 8.07 2.61 4.30
N SER A 100 8.22 3.91 4.19
CA SER A 100 7.84 4.80 5.29
C SER A 100 6.34 4.74 5.55
N SER A 101 5.93 4.52 6.80
CA SER A 101 4.52 4.56 7.19
C SER A 101 3.90 5.93 6.94
N ILE A 102 2.63 5.93 6.57
CA ILE A 102 1.81 7.14 6.44
C ILE A 102 0.65 7.17 7.44
N SER A 103 0.73 6.37 8.50
CA SER A 103 -0.30 6.28 9.55
C SER A 103 -0.45 7.57 10.37
N ASP A 104 0.56 8.42 10.41
CA ASP A 104 0.53 9.78 10.95
C ASP A 104 -0.27 10.75 10.08
N LEU A 105 -0.34 10.49 8.78
CA LEU A 105 -1.10 11.29 7.83
C LEU A 105 -2.55 10.83 7.73
N TRP A 106 -2.80 9.53 7.63
CA TRP A 106 -4.14 8.94 7.58
C TRP A 106 -4.27 7.80 8.60
N GLY A 107 -5.11 7.97 9.60
CA GLY A 107 -5.30 6.98 10.66
C GLY A 107 -5.76 5.59 10.16
N SER A 108 -6.41 5.50 8.98
CA SER A 108 -6.77 4.22 8.36
C SER A 108 -5.54 3.43 7.90
N ALA A 109 -4.43 4.10 7.59
CA ALA A 109 -3.20 3.43 7.17
C ALA A 109 -2.63 2.49 8.24
N ASP A 110 -2.79 2.80 9.54
CA ASP A 110 -2.33 1.94 10.65
C ASP A 110 -2.79 0.47 10.44
N TRP A 111 -4.07 0.26 10.18
CA TRP A 111 -4.62 -1.09 10.01
C TRP A 111 -4.21 -1.73 8.68
N HIS A 112 -4.25 -1.00 7.60
CA HIS A 112 -3.92 -1.51 6.27
C HIS A 112 -2.43 -1.86 6.12
N GLU A 113 -1.53 -1.05 6.69
CA GLU A 113 -0.09 -1.32 6.68
C GLU A 113 0.26 -2.58 7.49
N ARG A 114 -0.40 -2.76 8.64
CA ARG A 114 -0.26 -3.98 9.45
C ARG A 114 -0.81 -5.21 8.73
N GLU A 115 -1.94 -5.10 8.01
CA GLU A 115 -2.47 -6.16 7.17
C GLU A 115 -1.49 -6.53 6.04
N ALA A 116 -0.93 -5.54 5.33
CA ALA A 116 0.05 -5.75 4.29
C ALA A 116 1.32 -6.45 4.81
N TYR A 117 1.76 -6.09 6.01
CA TYR A 117 2.84 -6.80 6.68
C TYR A 117 2.43 -8.23 7.04
N ASP A 118 1.29 -8.43 7.66
CA ASP A 118 0.86 -9.73 8.16
C ASP A 118 0.70 -10.74 7.01
N MET A 119 0.10 -10.32 5.90
CA MET A 119 -0.21 -11.19 4.76
C MET A 119 0.95 -11.35 3.77
N MET A 120 1.74 -10.30 3.53
CA MET A 120 2.78 -10.25 2.50
C MET A 120 4.20 -10.01 3.03
N GLY A 121 4.35 -9.65 4.32
CA GLY A 121 5.66 -9.38 4.92
C GLY A 121 6.29 -8.06 4.52
N ILE A 122 5.53 -7.13 3.96
CA ILE A 122 6.02 -5.80 3.59
C ILE A 122 6.26 -4.98 4.87
N LYS A 123 7.45 -4.42 5.02
CA LYS A 123 7.84 -3.68 6.23
C LYS A 123 7.53 -2.20 6.10
N PHE A 124 7.00 -1.61 7.18
CA PHE A 124 6.70 -0.19 7.26
C PHE A 124 7.52 0.46 8.37
N GLU A 125 8.42 1.39 7.99
CA GLU A 125 9.23 2.15 8.94
C GLU A 125 8.42 3.25 9.63
N ASN A 126 8.77 3.55 10.88
CA ASN A 126 8.11 4.56 11.71
C ASN A 126 6.63 4.31 11.97
N HIS A 127 6.15 3.09 11.79
CA HIS A 127 4.79 2.72 12.17
C HIS A 127 4.66 2.65 13.69
N PRO A 128 3.67 3.31 14.33
CA PRO A 128 3.59 3.45 15.80
C PRO A 128 3.30 2.13 16.53
N ASN A 129 2.67 1.16 15.86
CA ASN A 129 2.26 -0.10 16.48
C ASN A 129 2.39 -1.27 15.48
N PHE A 130 3.63 -1.51 15.04
CA PHE A 130 3.93 -2.48 13.99
C PHE A 130 3.90 -3.91 14.52
N LYS A 131 2.76 -4.59 14.38
CA LYS A 131 2.53 -6.00 14.76
C LYS A 131 1.47 -6.64 13.91
N ARG A 132 1.41 -7.98 13.88
CA ARG A 132 0.35 -8.75 13.19
C ARG A 132 -1.05 -8.37 13.70
N ILE A 133 -2.08 -8.54 12.86
CA ILE A 133 -3.48 -8.26 13.22
C ILE A 133 -4.44 -9.39 12.85
N LEU A 134 -4.13 -10.19 11.84
CA LEU A 134 -5.00 -11.27 11.34
C LEU A 134 -4.51 -12.64 11.81
N LEU A 135 -3.20 -12.86 11.80
CA LEU A 135 -2.58 -14.09 12.21
C LEU A 135 -2.10 -14.01 13.67
N ALA A 136 -1.88 -15.16 14.27
CA ALA A 136 -1.25 -15.23 15.59
C ALA A 136 0.21 -14.76 15.53
N ASP A 137 0.73 -14.21 16.63
CA ASP A 137 2.08 -13.64 16.68
C ASP A 137 3.18 -14.70 16.38
N ASP A 138 2.91 -15.95 16.69
CA ASP A 138 3.79 -17.12 16.46
C ASP A 138 3.55 -17.82 15.11
N TRP A 139 2.73 -17.24 14.22
CA TRP A 139 2.52 -17.80 12.88
C TRP A 139 3.76 -17.60 12.02
N ASP A 140 4.21 -18.68 11.37
CA ASP A 140 5.37 -18.65 10.48
C ASP A 140 5.00 -18.24 9.04
N GLY A 141 5.73 -17.28 8.51
CA GLY A 141 5.57 -16.80 7.13
C GLY A 141 4.41 -15.83 6.89
N HIS A 142 4.08 -15.66 5.61
CA HIS A 142 3.09 -14.69 5.09
C HIS A 142 2.18 -15.36 4.06
N PRO A 143 0.94 -15.71 4.41
CA PRO A 143 0.09 -16.64 3.65
C PRO A 143 -0.34 -16.19 2.27
N LEU A 144 -0.29 -14.90 1.94
CA LEU A 144 -0.69 -14.42 0.62
C LEU A 144 0.48 -14.33 -0.38
N ARG A 145 1.71 -14.69 0.03
CA ARG A 145 2.81 -14.86 -0.90
C ARG A 145 2.59 -16.09 -1.77
N LYS A 146 2.95 -15.98 -3.05
CA LYS A 146 2.80 -17.08 -4.01
C LYS A 146 3.76 -18.25 -3.75
N ASP A 147 4.84 -18.01 -3.03
CA ASP A 147 5.83 -19.01 -2.62
C ASP A 147 5.62 -19.53 -1.20
N TYR A 148 4.49 -19.16 -0.56
CA TYR A 148 4.18 -19.61 0.80
C TYR A 148 3.70 -21.06 0.82
N ASP A 149 4.38 -21.87 1.64
CA ASP A 149 3.96 -23.25 1.95
C ASP A 149 3.21 -23.29 3.27
N THR A 150 1.94 -23.71 3.22
CA THR A 150 1.11 -23.88 4.42
C THR A 150 1.71 -24.97 5.31
N PRO A 151 1.92 -24.70 6.62
CA PRO A 151 2.43 -25.71 7.54
C PRO A 151 1.44 -26.88 7.65
N GLU A 152 1.98 -28.08 7.93
CA GLU A 152 1.12 -29.26 8.13
C GLU A 152 0.40 -29.25 9.47
N TYR A 153 1.04 -28.67 10.47
CA TYR A 153 0.51 -28.55 11.83
C TYR A 153 0.73 -27.15 12.37
N TYR A 154 -0.25 -26.66 13.11
CA TYR A 154 -0.14 -25.45 13.91
C TYR A 154 -0.60 -25.74 15.35
N ARG A 155 0.28 -25.52 16.33
CA ARG A 155 0.04 -25.82 17.76
C ARG A 155 -0.50 -27.23 18.00
N GLY A 156 -0.01 -28.22 17.26
CA GLY A 156 -0.42 -29.63 17.36
C GLY A 156 -1.71 -29.97 16.64
N MET A 157 -2.36 -29.01 16.00
CA MET A 157 -3.56 -29.24 15.17
C MET A 157 -3.15 -29.34 13.70
N PRO A 158 -3.69 -30.29 12.93
CA PRO A 158 -3.46 -30.38 11.50
C PRO A 158 -4.04 -29.15 10.80
N VAL A 159 -3.29 -28.55 9.89
CA VAL A 159 -3.75 -27.45 9.02
C VAL A 159 -4.15 -28.07 7.68
N PRO A 160 -5.43 -28.07 7.32
CA PRO A 160 -5.85 -28.66 6.07
C PRO A 160 -5.35 -27.84 4.87
N LYS A 161 -4.72 -28.53 3.93
CA LYS A 161 -4.23 -27.94 2.68
C LYS A 161 -5.28 -27.92 1.57
N ASP A 162 -6.33 -28.72 1.71
CA ASP A 162 -7.45 -28.81 0.79
C ASP A 162 -8.74 -28.22 1.41
N LYS A 163 -9.66 -27.84 0.57
CA LYS A 163 -10.96 -27.26 0.98
C LYS A 163 -12.10 -28.30 0.94
N THR A 164 -11.77 -29.59 0.87
CA THR A 164 -12.75 -30.67 0.60
C THR A 164 -13.78 -30.87 1.72
N TYR A 165 -13.55 -30.33 2.92
CA TYR A 165 -14.53 -30.43 4.01
C TYR A 165 -15.54 -29.28 4.10
N TRP A 166 -15.59 -28.44 3.07
CA TRP A 166 -16.65 -27.46 2.88
C TRP A 166 -17.69 -27.91 1.83
N GLU A 167 -17.51 -29.07 1.22
CA GLU A 167 -18.43 -29.67 0.25
C GLU A 167 -19.45 -30.59 0.93
#